data_f67f79129d062c080cb4401dd61f0527
#
_entry.id   f67f79129d062c080cb4401dd61f0527
#
_cell.length_a   1.000
_cell.length_b   1.000
_cell.length_c   1.000
_cell.angle_alpha   90.00
_cell.angle_beta   90.00
_cell.angle_gamma   90.00
#
_symmetry.space_group_name_H-M   'P 1'
#
loop_
_entity.id
_entity.type
_entity.pdbx_description
1 polymer ?
#
loop_
_entity_poly.entity_id
_entity_poly.type
_entity_poly.pdbx_seq_one_letter_code
_entity_poly.pdbx_strand_id
1 'polypeptide(L)'
;MKIIIVDDDCLVAGALKTILEANPDIQVAATGSDGEEACSLYREYLPDILLMDIRMKGMDGLEASRKILREFPEAKILLLTTFSDDEYIVKALRLGTKGYLLKQDYA
;
A
#
# COMPACT_ATOMS: atom_id res chain seq x y z
N MET A 1 11.45 -11.25 -2.11
CA MET A 1 10.88 -9.88 -2.24
C MET A 1 10.09 -9.56 -0.99
N LYS A 2 10.39 -8.44 -0.38
CA LYS A 2 9.76 -8.00 0.87
C LYS A 2 8.64 -7.03 0.58
N ILE A 3 7.43 -7.33 1.07
CA ILE A 3 6.24 -6.51 0.82
C ILE A 3 5.61 -6.11 2.16
N ILE A 4 5.07 -4.90 2.21
CA ILE A 4 4.22 -4.44 3.31
C ILE A 4 2.84 -4.17 2.74
N ILE A 5 1.80 -4.56 3.48
CA ILE A 5 0.41 -4.34 3.10
C ILE A 5 -0.23 -3.45 4.16
N VAL A 6 -0.87 -2.36 3.72
CA VAL A 6 -1.58 -1.45 4.62
C VAL A 6 -3.01 -1.27 4.12
N ASP A 7 -3.97 -1.68 4.94
CA ASP A 7 -5.39 -1.58 4.63
C ASP A 7 -6.14 -1.57 5.96
N ASP A 8 -7.12 -0.68 6.11
CA ASP A 8 -7.91 -0.61 7.34
C ASP A 8 -8.90 -1.78 7.47
N ASP A 9 -9.07 -2.57 6.42
CA ASP A 9 -9.83 -3.81 6.46
C ASP A 9 -8.87 -4.99 6.62
N CYS A 10 -8.82 -5.55 7.83
CA CYS A 10 -7.88 -6.63 8.14
C CYS A 10 -8.17 -7.91 7.35
N LEU A 11 -9.40 -8.10 6.87
CA LEU A 11 -9.74 -9.25 6.03
C LEU A 11 -9.09 -9.13 4.66
N VAL A 12 -9.07 -7.92 4.10
CA VAL A 12 -8.40 -7.66 2.82
C VAL A 12 -6.90 -7.86 2.97
N ALA A 13 -6.29 -7.28 4.00
CA ALA A 13 -4.86 -7.43 4.24
C ALA A 13 -4.48 -8.90 4.44
N GLY A 14 -5.27 -9.65 5.19
CA GLY A 14 -5.04 -11.07 5.43
C GLY A 14 -5.16 -11.91 4.16
N ALA A 15 -6.16 -11.62 3.34
CA ALA A 15 -6.36 -12.32 2.07
C ALA A 15 -5.18 -12.07 1.12
N LEU A 16 -4.76 -10.81 1.00
CA LEU A 16 -3.61 -10.46 0.16
C LEU A 16 -2.33 -11.13 0.64
N LYS A 17 -2.12 -11.15 1.94
CA LYS A 17 -0.94 -11.82 2.50
C LYS A 17 -0.92 -13.30 2.09
N THR A 18 -2.05 -13.99 2.24
CA THR A 18 -2.16 -15.40 1.88
C THR A 18 -1.88 -15.63 0.40
N ILE A 19 -2.51 -14.79 -0.46
CA ILE A 19 -2.33 -14.90 -1.91
C ILE A 19 -0.87 -14.67 -2.30
N LEU A 20 -0.25 -13.62 -1.78
CA LEU A 20 1.11 -13.26 -2.15
C LEU A 20 2.13 -14.26 -1.62
N GLU A 21 1.96 -14.74 -0.40
CA GLU A 21 2.90 -15.69 0.20
C GLU A 21 2.75 -17.12 -0.34
N ALA A 22 1.76 -17.36 -1.19
CA ALA A 22 1.71 -18.61 -1.96
C ALA A 22 2.91 -18.72 -2.91
N ASN A 23 3.48 -17.57 -3.31
CA ASN A 23 4.75 -17.55 -4.03
C ASN A 23 5.90 -17.53 -3.01
N PRO A 24 6.80 -18.57 -2.99
CA PRO A 24 7.85 -18.63 -1.99
C PRO A 24 8.89 -17.51 -2.06
N ASP A 25 8.92 -16.76 -3.17
CA ASP A 25 9.83 -15.63 -3.32
C ASP A 25 9.30 -14.35 -2.68
N ILE A 26 8.07 -14.36 -2.21
CA ILE A 26 7.43 -13.18 -1.60
C ILE A 26 7.27 -13.39 -0.10
N GLN A 27 7.73 -12.40 0.66
CA GLN A 27 7.54 -12.35 2.10
C GLN A 27 6.77 -11.07 2.46
N VAL A 28 5.63 -11.21 3.14
CA VAL A 28 4.93 -10.07 3.70
C VAL A 28 5.53 -9.80 5.09
N ALA A 29 6.37 -8.78 5.16
CA ALA A 29 7.14 -8.49 6.39
C ALA A 29 6.25 -7.93 7.50
N ALA A 30 5.22 -7.18 7.15
CA ALA A 30 4.31 -6.59 8.13
C ALA A 30 3.01 -6.15 7.44
N THR A 31 1.97 -5.95 8.26
CA THR A 31 0.72 -5.36 7.81
C THR A 31 0.37 -4.20 8.74
N GLY A 32 -0.25 -3.16 8.18
CA GLY A 32 -0.70 -2.00 8.93
C GLY A 32 -2.13 -1.64 8.57
N SER A 33 -2.72 -0.71 9.31
CA SER A 33 -4.13 -0.36 9.18
C SER A 33 -4.39 1.12 8.88
N ASP A 34 -3.38 1.97 8.85
CA ASP A 34 -3.53 3.38 8.51
C ASP A 34 -2.25 3.97 7.93
N GLY A 35 -2.34 5.23 7.50
CA GLY A 35 -1.21 5.89 6.86
C GLY A 35 -0.03 6.16 7.77
N GLU A 36 -0.27 6.39 9.07
CA GLU A 36 0.82 6.57 10.02
C GLU A 36 1.62 5.30 10.19
N GLU A 37 0.92 4.17 10.31
CA GLU A 37 1.56 2.87 10.36
C GLU A 37 2.34 2.59 9.08
N ALA A 38 1.78 2.97 7.92
CA ALA A 38 2.48 2.79 6.65
C ALA A 38 3.83 3.48 6.66
N CYS A 39 3.88 4.73 7.13
CA CYS A 39 5.13 5.49 7.21
C CYS A 39 6.13 4.84 8.16
N SER A 40 5.67 4.42 9.35
CA SER A 40 6.53 3.79 10.35
C SER A 40 7.07 2.45 9.86
N LEU A 41 6.21 1.63 9.28
CA LEU A 41 6.60 0.32 8.76
C LEU A 41 7.55 0.45 7.57
N TYR A 42 7.33 1.45 6.72
CA TYR A 42 8.25 1.67 5.59
C TYR A 42 9.66 1.98 6.09
N ARG A 43 9.80 2.84 7.08
CA ARG A 43 11.10 3.18 7.66
C ARG A 43 11.76 1.98 8.30
N GLU A 44 10.97 1.17 9.01
CA GLU A 44 11.50 0.02 9.74
C GLU A 44 11.96 -1.10 8.83
N TYR A 45 11.15 -1.44 7.83
CA TYR A 45 11.39 -2.62 7.01
C TYR A 45 12.01 -2.34 5.65
N LEU A 46 11.90 -1.13 5.14
CA LEU A 46 12.39 -0.74 3.80
C LEU A 46 11.98 -1.78 2.75
N PRO A 47 10.68 -1.96 2.53
CA PRO A 47 10.20 -3.03 1.65
C PRO A 47 10.53 -2.77 0.18
N ASP A 48 10.50 -3.83 -0.61
CA ASP A 48 10.61 -3.70 -2.05
C ASP A 48 9.35 -3.06 -2.64
N ILE A 49 8.17 -3.40 -2.08
CA ILE A 49 6.89 -2.83 -2.52
C ILE A 49 6.02 -2.58 -1.30
N LEU A 50 5.34 -1.45 -1.30
CA LEU A 50 4.29 -1.12 -0.35
C LEU A 50 2.95 -1.18 -1.08
N LEU A 51 2.07 -2.09 -0.65
CA LEU A 51 0.68 -2.14 -1.10
C LEU A 51 -0.17 -1.41 -0.07
N MET A 52 -0.89 -0.37 -0.48
CA MET A 52 -1.60 0.48 0.47
C MET A 52 -2.94 0.94 -0.06
N ASP A 53 -3.97 0.79 0.78
CA ASP A 53 -5.30 1.32 0.51
C ASP A 53 -5.23 2.85 0.42
N ILE A 54 -6.02 3.44 -0.47
CA ILE A 54 -6.11 4.89 -0.58
C ILE A 54 -6.92 5.46 0.58
N ARG A 55 -8.09 4.89 0.83
CA ARG A 55 -9.03 5.43 1.81
C ARG A 55 -8.91 4.72 3.15
N MET A 56 -8.34 5.43 4.11
CA MET A 56 -8.19 4.93 5.47
C MET A 56 -8.54 6.04 6.45
N LYS A 57 -8.90 5.67 7.68
CA LYS A 57 -9.17 6.65 8.71
C LYS A 57 -7.89 7.36 9.11
N GLY A 58 -8.00 8.64 9.44
CA GLY A 58 -6.85 9.45 9.80
C GLY A 58 -6.04 9.79 8.56
N MET A 59 -4.75 9.48 8.57
CA MET A 59 -3.90 9.70 7.40
C MET A 59 -4.26 8.69 6.31
N ASP A 60 -4.70 9.18 5.15
CA ASP A 60 -5.05 8.31 4.03
C ASP A 60 -3.80 7.90 3.21
N GLY A 61 -4.04 7.05 2.20
CA GLY A 61 -2.96 6.54 1.38
C GLY A 61 -2.26 7.60 0.53
N LEU A 62 -2.96 8.66 0.11
CA LEU A 62 -2.33 9.74 -0.63
C LEU A 62 -1.35 10.52 0.22
N GLU A 63 -1.76 10.87 1.44
CA GLU A 63 -0.88 11.61 2.34
C GLU A 63 0.30 10.77 2.77
N ALA A 64 0.06 9.49 3.07
CA ALA A 64 1.14 8.57 3.41
C ALA A 64 2.12 8.42 2.25
N SER A 65 1.62 8.29 1.02
CA SER A 65 2.46 8.20 -0.18
C SER A 65 3.31 9.44 -0.34
N ARG A 66 2.72 10.64 -0.14
CA ARG A 66 3.46 11.90 -0.23
C ARG A 66 4.62 11.92 0.77
N LYS A 67 4.35 11.55 2.01
CA LYS A 67 5.38 11.55 3.07
C LYS A 67 6.48 10.53 2.79
N ILE A 68 6.10 9.32 2.39
CA ILE A 68 7.06 8.27 2.09
C ILE A 68 7.94 8.65 0.91
N LEU A 69 7.35 9.15 -0.17
CA LEU A 69 8.10 9.54 -1.37
C LEU A 69 8.98 10.76 -1.15
N ARG A 70 8.61 11.64 -0.22
CA ARG A 70 9.46 12.78 0.15
C ARG A 70 10.74 12.29 0.85
N GLU A 71 10.61 11.29 1.72
CA GLU A 71 11.76 10.74 2.46
C GLU A 71 12.50 9.69 1.63
N PHE A 72 11.77 8.90 0.85
CA PHE A 72 12.32 7.82 0.02
C PHE A 72 11.83 7.98 -1.41
N PRO A 73 12.47 8.83 -2.24
CA PRO A 73 11.98 9.13 -3.58
C PRO A 73 11.87 7.92 -4.52
N GLU A 74 12.59 6.84 -4.22
CA GLU A 74 12.56 5.63 -5.03
C GLU A 74 11.59 4.57 -4.52
N ALA A 75 10.79 4.89 -3.50
CA ALA A 75 9.83 3.95 -2.95
C ALA A 75 8.85 3.48 -4.03
N LYS A 76 8.58 2.17 -4.03
CA LYS A 76 7.62 1.57 -4.95
C LYS A 76 6.32 1.35 -4.20
N ILE A 77 5.33 2.18 -4.51
CA ILE A 77 4.01 2.14 -3.88
C ILE A 77 2.98 1.77 -4.91
N LEU A 78 2.22 0.72 -4.62
CA LEU A 78 1.04 0.33 -5.39
C LEU A 78 -0.18 0.56 -4.52
N LEU A 79 -1.19 1.22 -5.08
CA LEU A 79 -2.39 1.55 -4.32
C LEU A 79 -3.49 0.52 -4.52
N LEU A 80 -4.22 0.24 -3.46
CA LEU A 80 -5.40 -0.61 -3.48
C LEU A 80 -6.61 0.31 -3.57
N THR A 81 -7.41 0.15 -4.62
CA THR A 81 -8.50 1.09 -4.92
C THR A 81 -9.79 0.40 -5.28
N THR A 82 -10.88 1.19 -5.32
CA THR A 82 -12.15 0.79 -5.91
C THR A 82 -12.43 1.68 -7.12
N PHE A 83 -13.49 1.37 -7.89
CA PHE A 83 -13.86 2.19 -9.04
C PHE A 83 -14.20 3.63 -8.70
N SER A 84 -14.59 3.90 -7.47
CA SER A 84 -14.96 5.27 -7.06
C SER A 84 -13.78 6.16 -6.74
N ASP A 85 -12.55 5.66 -6.91
CA ASP A 85 -11.34 6.37 -6.49
C ASP A 85 -10.56 7.03 -7.63
N ASP A 86 -11.19 7.26 -8.80
CA ASP A 86 -10.51 7.79 -9.99
C ASP A 86 -9.70 9.05 -9.73
N GLU A 87 -10.26 10.03 -9.00
CA GLU A 87 -9.55 11.26 -8.68
C GLU A 87 -8.31 11.01 -7.84
N TYR A 88 -8.42 10.09 -6.89
CA TYR A 88 -7.30 9.73 -6.03
C TYR A 88 -6.20 9.01 -6.80
N ILE A 89 -6.58 8.19 -7.77
CA ILE A 89 -5.61 7.47 -8.61
C ILE A 89 -4.76 8.47 -9.40
N VAL A 90 -5.40 9.46 -10.02
CA VAL A 90 -4.69 10.49 -10.79
C VAL A 90 -3.71 11.26 -9.90
N LYS A 91 -4.18 11.68 -8.72
CA LYS A 91 -3.32 12.40 -7.77
C LYS A 91 -2.14 11.54 -7.32
N ALA A 92 -2.40 10.26 -7.05
CA ALA A 92 -1.36 9.34 -6.61
C ALA A 92 -0.28 9.14 -7.67
N LEU A 93 -0.68 8.97 -8.92
CA LEU A 93 0.28 8.81 -10.02
C LEU A 93 1.14 10.06 -10.19
N ARG A 94 0.56 11.24 -10.01
CA ARG A 94 1.31 12.50 -10.06
C ARG A 94 2.33 12.63 -8.93
N LEU A 95 2.05 12.01 -7.77
CA LEU A 95 2.99 11.99 -6.65
C LEU A 95 4.17 11.05 -6.89
N GLY A 96 4.03 10.12 -7.80
CA GLY A 96 5.10 9.17 -8.12
C GLY A 96 4.84 7.73 -7.68
N THR A 97 3.60 7.38 -7.31
CA THR A 97 3.27 5.98 -7.08
C THR A 97 3.36 5.20 -8.39
N LYS A 98 3.63 3.90 -8.31
CA LYS A 98 3.96 3.11 -9.49
C LYS A 98 2.76 2.47 -10.18
N GLY A 99 1.59 2.48 -9.53
CA GLY A 99 0.40 1.89 -10.12
C GLY A 99 -0.67 1.64 -9.07
N TYR A 100 -1.68 0.87 -9.44
CA TYR A 100 -2.77 0.54 -8.54
C TYR A 100 -3.36 -0.83 -8.88
N LEU A 101 -4.05 -1.41 -7.89
CA LEU A 101 -4.79 -2.66 -8.03
C LEU A 101 -6.23 -2.40 -7.61
N LEU A 102 -7.18 -2.96 -8.35
CA LEU A 102 -8.60 -2.85 -8.01
C LEU A 102 -8.97 -3.94 -7.00
N LYS A 103 -9.56 -3.52 -5.87
CA LYS A 103 -9.90 -4.44 -4.78
C LYS A 103 -10.85 -5.57 -5.20
N GLN A 104 -11.77 -5.32 -6.11
CA GLN A 104 -12.71 -6.32 -6.56
C GLN A 104 -12.08 -7.44 -7.39
N ASP A 105 -10.84 -7.29 -7.83
CA ASP A 105 -10.17 -8.32 -8.63
C ASP A 105 -9.65 -9.48 -7.78
N TYR A 106 -9.60 -9.31 -6.46
CA TYR A 106 -9.06 -10.33 -5.55
C TYR A 106 -9.82 -10.44 -4.23
N ALA A 107 -10.93 -9.77 -4.09
CA ALA A 107 -11.75 -9.80 -2.88
C ALA A 107 -12.80 -10.90 -2.90
#